data_0e55ed213e22d0afc3c01e8b488f368c
#
_entry.id   0e55ed213e22d0afc3c01e8b488f368c
#
_cell.length_a   1.000
_cell.length_b   1.000
_cell.length_c   1.000
_cell.angle_alpha   90.00
_cell.angle_beta   90.00
_cell.angle_gamma   90.00
#
_symmetry.space_group_name_H-M   'P 1'
#
loop_
_entity.id
_entity.type
_entity.pdbx_description
1 polymer ?
#
loop_
_entity_poly.entity_id
_entity_poly.type
_entity_poly.pdbx_seq_one_letter_code
_entity_poly.pdbx_strand_id
1 'polypeptide(L)'
;MKKISLIFLILFLFIINFSLHSQNKKMLFKSLSLKDKVWCLKNFHSIKKSLEISNTVLITMDSLSKNDKDFYNKNIESGKFDAFRHVLWLYKLSQNIGIEKARRVGQIYENYNQYVFKVNPDSGYDLASKNMDLYNNEVGIYLFLKEGEKQNEELIFSSIKEIIDKGYVKIVFKDKEYNNLDKNNLIIKETQWKGKWENQRYLINSNSAICE
;
A
#
# COMPACT_ATOMS: atom_id res chain seq x y z
N MET A 1 -26.89 -24.56 3.66
CA MET A 1 -25.76 -23.74 4.14
C MET A 1 -24.40 -24.43 4.06
N LYS A 2 -24.22 -25.73 4.39
CA LYS A 2 -22.92 -26.43 4.35
C LYS A 2 -22.29 -26.58 2.94
N LYS A 3 -23.10 -26.74 1.86
CA LYS A 3 -22.59 -26.88 0.46
C LYS A 3 -22.01 -25.59 -0.11
N ILE A 4 -22.53 -24.43 0.28
CA ILE A 4 -21.99 -23.12 -0.14
C ILE A 4 -20.61 -22.88 0.51
N SER A 5 -20.42 -23.28 1.75
CA SER A 5 -19.13 -23.17 2.46
C SER A 5 -18.02 -24.01 1.81
N LEU A 6 -18.32 -25.19 1.29
CA LEU A 6 -17.35 -26.09 0.68
C LEU A 6 -16.93 -25.62 -0.72
N ILE A 7 -17.87 -25.10 -1.53
CA ILE A 7 -17.58 -24.50 -2.85
C ILE A 7 -16.74 -23.22 -2.65
N PHE A 8 -17.03 -22.41 -1.63
CA PHE A 8 -16.23 -21.26 -1.23
C PHE A 8 -14.78 -21.64 -0.86
N LEU A 9 -14.63 -22.74 -0.13
CA LEU A 9 -13.31 -23.23 0.29
C LEU A 9 -12.50 -23.75 -0.92
N ILE A 10 -13.12 -24.48 -1.83
CA ILE A 10 -12.48 -25.07 -3.01
C ILE A 10 -12.09 -23.98 -4.02
N LEU A 11 -12.96 -23.01 -4.32
CA LEU A 11 -12.65 -21.85 -5.16
C LEU A 11 -11.54 -20.98 -4.56
N PHE A 12 -11.57 -20.78 -3.24
CA PHE A 12 -10.54 -20.05 -2.54
C PHE A 12 -9.18 -20.75 -2.57
N LEU A 13 -9.14 -22.08 -2.45
CA LEU A 13 -7.92 -22.88 -2.57
C LEU A 13 -7.35 -22.88 -3.99
N PHE A 14 -8.19 -22.78 -5.03
CA PHE A 14 -7.75 -22.67 -6.43
C PHE A 14 -7.09 -21.32 -6.77
N ILE A 15 -7.56 -20.21 -6.14
CA ILE A 15 -6.97 -18.88 -6.28
C ILE A 15 -5.58 -18.80 -5.64
N ILE A 16 -5.28 -19.67 -4.71
CA ILE A 16 -4.15 -19.59 -3.77
C ILE A 16 -2.92 -20.38 -4.21
N ASN A 17 -2.95 -21.03 -5.35
CA ASN A 17 -1.75 -21.76 -5.84
C ASN A 17 -0.62 -20.87 -6.38
N PHE A 18 -0.68 -19.54 -6.16
CA PHE A 18 0.40 -18.60 -6.46
C PHE A 18 1.05 -18.11 -5.14
N SER A 19 2.25 -18.56 -4.91
CA SER A 19 3.35 -18.20 -4.01
C SER A 19 3.19 -17.04 -2.99
N LEU A 20 2.20 -17.10 -2.11
CA LEU A 20 2.22 -16.40 -0.83
C LEU A 20 2.32 -17.44 0.29
N HIS A 21 3.19 -17.24 1.27
CA HIS A 21 3.33 -18.14 2.43
C HIS A 21 1.96 -18.48 3.05
N SER A 22 1.72 -19.73 3.38
CA SER A 22 0.40 -20.25 3.79
C SER A 22 -0.22 -19.54 5.00
N GLN A 23 0.59 -18.95 5.87
CA GLN A 23 0.14 -18.17 7.02
C GLN A 23 -0.50 -16.83 6.62
N ASN A 24 0.09 -16.09 5.68
CA ASN A 24 -0.44 -14.81 5.19
C ASN A 24 -1.80 -14.96 4.51
N LYS A 25 -2.03 -16.08 3.85
CA LYS A 25 -3.31 -16.41 3.20
C LYS A 25 -4.46 -16.59 4.19
N LYS A 26 -4.22 -17.32 5.28
CA LYS A 26 -5.21 -17.52 6.34
C LYS A 26 -5.54 -16.19 7.05
N MET A 27 -4.54 -15.36 7.26
CA MET A 27 -4.73 -14.03 7.86
C MET A 27 -5.53 -13.11 6.94
N LEU A 28 -5.20 -13.04 5.66
CA LEU A 28 -5.96 -12.27 4.67
C LEU A 28 -7.43 -12.71 4.64
N PHE A 29 -7.70 -14.02 4.58
CA PHE A 29 -9.08 -14.50 4.60
C PHE A 29 -9.83 -14.15 5.90
N LYS A 30 -9.17 -14.22 7.07
CA LYS A 30 -9.75 -13.82 8.35
C LYS A 30 -10.03 -12.32 8.43
N SER A 31 -9.19 -11.48 7.84
CA SER A 31 -9.36 -10.03 7.84
C SER A 31 -10.56 -9.56 7.01
N LEU A 32 -10.96 -10.33 5.99
CA LEU A 32 -12.06 -9.96 5.10
C LEU A 32 -13.41 -10.00 5.79
N SER A 33 -14.16 -8.91 5.72
CA SER A 33 -15.57 -8.88 6.08
C SER A 33 -16.39 -9.80 5.17
N LEU A 34 -17.61 -10.17 5.59
CA LEU A 34 -18.50 -10.96 4.74
C LEU A 34 -18.78 -10.25 3.40
N LYS A 35 -18.94 -8.91 3.42
CA LYS A 35 -19.13 -8.10 2.21
C LYS A 35 -17.91 -8.19 1.28
N ASP A 36 -16.70 -8.14 1.84
CA ASP A 36 -15.47 -8.24 1.06
C ASP A 36 -15.32 -9.63 0.44
N LYS A 37 -15.62 -10.69 1.20
CA LYS A 37 -15.61 -12.06 0.69
C LYS A 37 -16.55 -12.22 -0.51
N VAL A 38 -17.80 -11.75 -0.39
CA VAL A 38 -18.78 -11.79 -1.47
C VAL A 38 -18.32 -10.93 -2.67
N TRP A 39 -17.77 -9.75 -2.42
CA TRP A 39 -17.24 -8.88 -3.46
C TRP A 39 -16.08 -9.54 -4.21
N CYS A 40 -15.11 -10.12 -3.52
CA CYS A 40 -13.98 -10.83 -4.11
C CYS A 40 -14.45 -11.98 -5.01
N LEU A 41 -15.47 -12.74 -4.58
CA LEU A 41 -16.03 -13.81 -5.40
C LEU A 41 -16.69 -13.30 -6.68
N LYS A 42 -17.51 -12.24 -6.58
CA LYS A 42 -18.16 -11.63 -7.75
C LYS A 42 -17.14 -11.00 -8.72
N ASN A 43 -15.97 -10.60 -8.21
CA ASN A 43 -14.91 -9.93 -9.00
C ASN A 43 -13.65 -10.80 -9.13
N PHE A 44 -13.80 -12.12 -9.15
CA PHE A 44 -12.71 -13.08 -9.15
C PHE A 44 -11.61 -12.78 -10.17
N HIS A 45 -11.97 -12.50 -11.43
CA HIS A 45 -10.98 -12.17 -12.45
C HIS A 45 -10.18 -10.90 -12.13
N SER A 46 -10.84 -9.88 -11.57
CA SER A 46 -10.18 -8.64 -11.14
C SER A 46 -9.25 -8.90 -9.95
N ILE A 47 -9.64 -9.77 -9.01
CA ILE A 47 -8.79 -10.16 -7.88
C ILE A 47 -7.55 -10.92 -8.37
N LYS A 48 -7.72 -11.89 -9.28
CA LYS A 48 -6.57 -12.60 -9.88
C LYS A 48 -5.61 -11.61 -10.55
N LYS A 49 -6.15 -10.70 -11.39
CA LYS A 49 -5.36 -9.69 -12.07
C LYS A 49 -4.67 -8.72 -11.09
N SER A 50 -5.34 -8.34 -10.00
CA SER A 50 -4.73 -7.46 -8.98
C SER A 50 -3.55 -8.13 -8.26
N LEU A 51 -3.60 -9.44 -8.01
CA LEU A 51 -2.47 -10.18 -7.43
C LEU A 51 -1.26 -10.24 -8.38
N GLU A 52 -1.50 -10.45 -9.69
CA GLU A 52 -0.46 -10.41 -10.72
C GLU A 52 0.21 -9.03 -10.75
N ILE A 53 -0.58 -7.95 -10.77
CA ILE A 53 -0.09 -6.57 -10.77
C ILE A 53 0.69 -6.27 -9.48
N SER A 54 0.17 -6.68 -8.32
CA SER A 54 0.87 -6.48 -7.04
C SER A 54 2.25 -7.12 -7.05
N ASN A 55 2.35 -8.35 -7.56
CA ASN A 55 3.64 -9.04 -7.68
C ASN A 55 4.59 -8.33 -8.66
N THR A 56 4.08 -7.88 -9.82
CA THR A 56 4.88 -7.11 -10.79
C THR A 56 5.40 -5.83 -10.16
N VAL A 57 4.54 -5.07 -9.43
CA VAL A 57 4.99 -3.84 -8.75
C VAL A 57 6.07 -4.13 -7.71
N LEU A 58 5.95 -5.20 -6.92
CA LEU A 58 6.99 -5.57 -5.95
C LEU A 58 8.33 -5.87 -6.63
N ILE A 59 8.32 -6.61 -7.75
CA ILE A 59 9.52 -6.91 -8.54
C ILE A 59 10.13 -5.61 -9.11
N THR A 60 9.28 -4.73 -9.65
CA THR A 60 9.70 -3.41 -10.15
C THR A 60 10.35 -2.59 -9.04
N MET A 61 9.73 -2.52 -7.85
CA MET A 61 10.28 -1.78 -6.71
C MET A 61 11.61 -2.35 -6.25
N ASP A 62 11.76 -3.67 -6.19
CA ASP A 62 13.04 -4.31 -5.85
C ASP A 62 14.14 -3.94 -6.87
N SER A 63 13.82 -3.98 -8.16
CA SER A 63 14.75 -3.57 -9.24
C SER A 63 15.15 -2.10 -9.11
N LEU A 64 14.17 -1.19 -8.93
CA LEU A 64 14.45 0.24 -8.75
C LEU A 64 15.32 0.50 -7.52
N SER A 65 15.07 -0.19 -6.41
CA SER A 65 15.85 -0.04 -5.17
C SER A 65 17.33 -0.46 -5.31
N LYS A 66 17.66 -1.29 -6.30
CA LYS A 66 19.03 -1.70 -6.57
C LYS A 66 19.77 -0.70 -7.45
N ASN A 67 19.05 0.01 -8.33
CA ASN A 67 19.62 0.87 -9.35
C ASN A 67 19.72 2.35 -8.93
N ASP A 68 18.85 2.81 -8.05
CA ASP A 68 18.80 4.20 -7.56
C ASP A 68 18.78 4.23 -6.04
N LYS A 69 19.98 4.32 -5.43
CA LYS A 69 20.14 4.25 -3.97
C LYS A 69 19.72 5.54 -3.27
N ASP A 70 19.80 6.68 -3.95
CA ASP A 70 19.62 7.99 -3.32
C ASP A 70 18.16 8.42 -3.29
N PHE A 71 17.39 8.17 -4.35
CA PHE A 71 15.98 8.53 -4.42
C PHE A 71 15.08 7.55 -3.62
N TYR A 72 15.47 6.28 -3.64
CA TYR A 72 14.67 5.20 -3.04
C TYR A 72 15.36 4.59 -1.84
N ASN A 73 15.60 5.35 -0.80
CA ASN A 73 16.09 4.76 0.43
C ASN A 73 15.03 3.81 1.00
N LYS A 74 15.14 2.53 0.59
CA LYS A 74 14.19 1.45 0.93
C LYS A 74 14.08 1.15 2.42
N ASN A 75 15.02 1.65 3.21
CA ASN A 75 15.01 1.47 4.67
C ASN A 75 14.07 2.44 5.38
N ILE A 76 13.45 3.37 4.65
CA ILE A 76 12.51 4.33 5.23
C ILE A 76 11.09 3.82 5.02
N GLU A 77 10.58 3.08 6.00
CA GLU A 77 9.16 2.76 6.06
C GLU A 77 8.34 4.06 6.08
N SER A 78 7.21 4.07 5.35
CA SER A 78 6.30 5.21 5.24
C SER A 78 6.96 6.50 4.69
N GLY A 79 8.02 6.36 3.89
CA GLY A 79 8.73 7.44 3.19
C GLY A 79 8.35 7.55 1.71
N LYS A 80 9.18 8.29 0.94
CA LYS A 80 8.95 8.54 -0.50
C LYS A 80 8.93 7.27 -1.34
N PHE A 81 9.76 6.28 -0.99
CA PHE A 81 9.80 4.99 -1.68
C PHE A 81 8.47 4.23 -1.54
N ASP A 82 7.92 4.24 -0.34
CA ASP A 82 6.63 3.62 -0.05
C ASP A 82 5.48 4.35 -0.74
N ALA A 83 5.50 5.69 -0.72
CA ALA A 83 4.54 6.51 -1.45
C ALA A 83 4.58 6.23 -2.97
N PHE A 84 5.78 6.12 -3.56
CA PHE A 84 5.94 5.74 -4.97
C PHE A 84 5.30 4.39 -5.28
N ARG A 85 5.52 3.39 -4.41
CA ARG A 85 4.94 2.05 -4.54
C ARG A 85 3.41 2.09 -4.58
N HIS A 86 2.79 2.85 -3.67
CA HIS A 86 1.32 2.97 -3.59
C HIS A 86 0.74 3.69 -4.81
N VAL A 87 1.36 4.79 -5.26
CA VAL A 87 0.95 5.51 -6.48
C VAL A 87 1.04 4.60 -7.70
N LEU A 88 2.18 3.93 -7.91
CA LEU A 88 2.39 3.00 -9.03
C LEU A 88 1.39 1.85 -9.01
N TRP A 89 1.17 1.27 -7.84
CA TRP A 89 0.26 0.14 -7.68
C TRP A 89 -1.16 0.51 -8.08
N LEU A 90 -1.71 1.59 -7.55
CA LEU A 90 -3.08 2.00 -7.85
C LEU A 90 -3.23 2.56 -9.26
N TYR A 91 -2.21 3.19 -9.83
CA TYR A 91 -2.19 3.54 -11.25
C TYR A 91 -2.34 2.29 -12.12
N LYS A 92 -1.48 1.27 -11.91
CA LYS A 92 -1.52 0.01 -12.68
C LYS A 92 -2.81 -0.79 -12.44
N LEU A 93 -3.35 -0.80 -11.23
CA LEU A 93 -4.65 -1.41 -10.96
C LEU A 93 -5.76 -0.69 -11.71
N SER A 94 -5.80 0.64 -11.67
CA SER A 94 -6.81 1.45 -12.36
C SER A 94 -6.84 1.19 -13.86
N GLN A 95 -5.66 1.11 -14.46
CA GLN A 95 -5.46 0.78 -15.88
C GLN A 95 -6.02 -0.61 -16.24
N ASN A 96 -5.84 -1.61 -15.37
CA ASN A 96 -6.11 -3.02 -15.73
C ASN A 96 -7.50 -3.53 -15.28
N ILE A 97 -8.02 -3.05 -14.16
CA ILE A 97 -9.29 -3.56 -13.60
C ILE A 97 -10.36 -2.47 -13.41
N GLY A 98 -10.03 -1.23 -13.76
CA GLY A 98 -10.90 -0.06 -13.62
C GLY A 98 -10.86 0.55 -12.21
N ILE A 99 -11.12 1.85 -12.14
CA ILE A 99 -10.90 2.71 -10.96
C ILE A 99 -11.65 2.20 -9.72
N GLU A 100 -12.95 1.91 -9.85
CA GLU A 100 -13.76 1.50 -8.69
C GLU A 100 -13.26 0.19 -8.06
N LYS A 101 -12.83 -0.76 -8.90
CA LYS A 101 -12.28 -2.02 -8.42
C LYS A 101 -10.88 -1.84 -7.84
N ALA A 102 -10.05 -0.98 -8.45
CA ALA A 102 -8.72 -0.63 -7.95
C ALA A 102 -8.83 -0.02 -6.54
N ARG A 103 -9.69 1.00 -6.37
CA ARG A 103 -9.97 1.63 -5.06
C ARG A 103 -10.41 0.60 -4.03
N ARG A 104 -11.32 -0.31 -4.41
CA ARG A 104 -11.79 -1.35 -3.49
C ARG A 104 -10.70 -2.34 -3.09
N VAL A 105 -9.82 -2.73 -4.03
CA VAL A 105 -8.66 -3.57 -3.74
C VAL A 105 -7.71 -2.87 -2.77
N GLY A 106 -7.40 -1.58 -2.98
CA GLY A 106 -6.60 -0.77 -2.06
C GLY A 106 -7.18 -0.74 -0.65
N GLN A 107 -8.48 -0.45 -0.51
CA GLN A 107 -9.16 -0.44 0.79
C GLN A 107 -9.11 -1.80 1.50
N ILE A 108 -9.31 -2.89 0.77
CA ILE A 108 -9.25 -4.26 1.31
C ILE A 108 -7.83 -4.53 1.83
N TYR A 109 -6.81 -4.11 1.11
CA TYR A 109 -5.42 -4.30 1.51
C TYR A 109 -5.08 -3.51 2.79
N GLU A 110 -5.49 -2.24 2.90
CA GLU A 110 -5.24 -1.45 4.12
C GLU A 110 -6.06 -1.93 5.32
N ASN A 111 -7.24 -2.51 5.11
CA ASN A 111 -7.97 -3.19 6.17
C ASN A 111 -7.28 -4.48 6.62
N TYR A 112 -6.62 -5.20 5.70
CA TYR A 112 -5.78 -6.33 6.05
C TYR A 112 -4.57 -5.91 6.89
N ASN A 113 -3.87 -4.83 6.53
CA ASN A 113 -2.75 -4.30 7.32
C ASN A 113 -3.19 -3.91 8.74
N GLN A 114 -4.36 -3.27 8.87
CA GLN A 114 -4.96 -2.98 10.18
C GLN A 114 -5.28 -4.25 10.97
N TYR A 115 -5.73 -5.31 10.33
CA TYR A 115 -5.95 -6.59 10.98
C TYR A 115 -4.64 -7.22 11.43
N VAL A 116 -3.58 -7.15 10.61
CA VAL A 116 -2.22 -7.60 10.96
C VAL A 116 -1.76 -6.88 12.22
N PHE A 117 -1.89 -5.55 12.29
CA PHE A 117 -1.57 -4.78 13.50
C PHE A 117 -2.33 -5.31 14.73
N LYS A 118 -3.64 -5.59 14.63
CA LYS A 118 -4.42 -6.12 15.77
C LYS A 118 -3.92 -7.48 16.27
N VAL A 119 -3.35 -8.28 15.40
CA VAL A 119 -2.80 -9.62 15.73
C VAL A 119 -1.34 -9.52 16.18
N ASN A 120 -0.59 -8.59 15.60
CA ASN A 120 0.81 -8.32 15.90
C ASN A 120 1.06 -6.80 15.96
N PRO A 121 0.83 -6.17 17.12
CA PRO A 121 1.01 -4.72 17.29
C PRO A 121 2.44 -4.23 17.02
N ASP A 122 3.43 -5.09 17.13
CA ASP A 122 4.85 -4.76 16.86
C ASP A 122 5.19 -4.70 15.36
N SER A 123 4.20 -4.86 14.47
CA SER A 123 4.38 -4.82 13.02
C SER A 123 4.87 -3.47 12.47
N GLY A 124 4.88 -2.41 13.29
CA GLY A 124 5.27 -1.06 12.86
C GLY A 124 4.20 -0.31 12.07
N TYR A 125 3.10 -0.96 11.69
CA TYR A 125 1.96 -0.35 11.02
C TYR A 125 1.04 0.32 12.04
N ASP A 126 0.47 1.48 11.70
CA ASP A 126 -0.42 2.26 12.56
C ASP A 126 -1.41 3.11 11.75
N LEU A 127 -2.20 3.94 12.42
CA LEU A 127 -3.18 4.81 11.77
C LEU A 127 -2.51 5.83 10.82
N ALA A 128 -1.33 6.37 11.15
CA ALA A 128 -0.61 7.29 10.28
C ALA A 128 -0.17 6.59 8.99
N SER A 129 0.40 5.39 9.08
CA SER A 129 0.76 4.57 7.91
C SER A 129 -0.47 4.26 7.06
N LYS A 130 -1.58 3.81 7.66
CA LYS A 130 -2.83 3.55 6.93
C LYS A 130 -3.35 4.77 6.17
N ASN A 131 -3.36 5.93 6.83
CA ASN A 131 -3.85 7.17 6.20
C ASN A 131 -2.92 7.63 5.06
N MET A 132 -1.61 7.46 5.23
CA MET A 132 -0.62 7.71 4.19
C MET A 132 -0.89 6.85 2.95
N ASP A 133 -1.03 5.55 3.16
CA ASP A 133 -1.22 4.56 2.10
C ASP A 133 -2.52 4.81 1.33
N LEU A 134 -3.63 5.04 2.04
CA LEU A 134 -4.92 5.37 1.42
C LEU A 134 -4.86 6.67 0.61
N TYR A 135 -4.18 7.71 1.12
CA TYR A 135 -4.01 8.96 0.39
C TYR A 135 -3.19 8.74 -0.89
N ASN A 136 -2.05 8.06 -0.80
CA ASN A 136 -1.17 7.81 -1.93
C ASN A 136 -1.81 6.87 -2.96
N ASN A 137 -2.67 5.96 -2.52
CA ASN A 137 -3.52 5.15 -3.39
C ASN A 137 -4.45 6.03 -4.25
N GLU A 138 -5.13 7.03 -3.67
CA GLU A 138 -5.98 7.96 -4.42
C GLU A 138 -5.17 8.84 -5.38
N VAL A 139 -3.94 9.24 -5.00
CA VAL A 139 -3.02 9.93 -5.93
C VAL A 139 -2.70 9.08 -7.16
N GLY A 140 -2.50 7.78 -6.99
CA GLY A 140 -2.28 6.85 -8.11
C GLY A 140 -3.50 6.75 -9.05
N ILE A 141 -4.70 6.72 -8.49
CA ILE A 141 -5.95 6.77 -9.26
C ILE A 141 -6.09 8.09 -10.01
N TYR A 142 -5.81 9.21 -9.34
CA TYR A 142 -5.87 10.53 -9.95
C TYR A 142 -4.87 10.68 -11.11
N LEU A 143 -3.64 10.15 -10.94
CA LEU A 143 -2.64 10.13 -12.01
C LEU A 143 -3.16 9.39 -13.24
N PHE A 144 -3.78 8.21 -13.04
CA PHE A 144 -4.38 7.47 -14.14
C PHE A 144 -5.52 8.24 -14.82
N LEU A 145 -6.39 8.91 -14.07
CA LEU A 145 -7.46 9.75 -14.61
C LEU A 145 -6.93 10.90 -15.47
N LYS A 146 -5.82 11.52 -15.03
CA LYS A 146 -5.22 12.67 -15.70
C LYS A 146 -4.44 12.28 -16.96
N GLU A 147 -3.69 11.19 -16.91
CA GLU A 147 -2.72 10.86 -17.95
C GLU A 147 -3.19 9.70 -18.86
N GLY A 148 -4.23 8.96 -18.45
CA GLY A 148 -4.73 7.80 -19.19
C GLY A 148 -3.76 6.62 -19.14
N GLU A 149 -3.91 5.72 -20.11
CA GLU A 149 -3.01 4.58 -20.28
C GLU A 149 -1.66 5.00 -20.85
N LYS A 150 -0.59 4.73 -20.08
CA LYS A 150 0.77 4.79 -20.57
C LYS A 150 1.33 3.38 -20.64
N GLN A 151 1.87 3.02 -21.79
CA GLN A 151 2.52 1.71 -22.00
C GLN A 151 4.00 1.75 -21.61
N ASN A 152 4.64 2.94 -21.68
CA ASN A 152 6.04 3.11 -21.32
C ASN A 152 6.16 3.32 -19.81
N GLU A 153 6.83 2.37 -19.13
CA GLU A 153 7.05 2.41 -17.68
C GLU A 153 7.91 3.60 -17.24
N GLU A 154 8.91 4.00 -18.04
CA GLU A 154 9.78 5.14 -17.70
C GLU A 154 8.99 6.44 -17.62
N LEU A 155 7.99 6.63 -18.50
CA LEU A 155 7.11 7.80 -18.44
C LEU A 155 6.22 7.78 -17.20
N ILE A 156 5.73 6.60 -16.78
CA ILE A 156 4.96 6.46 -15.55
C ILE A 156 5.85 6.80 -14.34
N PHE A 157 7.07 6.26 -14.29
CA PHE A 157 8.00 6.51 -13.19
C PHE A 157 8.39 7.99 -13.11
N SER A 158 8.64 8.63 -14.25
CA SER A 158 8.92 10.08 -14.31
C SER A 158 7.75 10.91 -13.77
N SER A 159 6.52 10.59 -14.19
CA SER A 159 5.31 11.26 -13.67
C SER A 159 5.15 11.08 -12.16
N ILE A 160 5.42 9.88 -11.64
CA ILE A 160 5.33 9.61 -10.19
C ILE A 160 6.43 10.36 -9.44
N LYS A 161 7.68 10.40 -9.95
CA LYS A 161 8.76 11.19 -9.36
C LYS A 161 8.37 12.67 -9.28
N GLU A 162 7.88 13.24 -10.38
CA GLU A 162 7.39 14.62 -10.42
C GLU A 162 6.32 14.92 -9.37
N ILE A 163 5.36 14.02 -9.20
CA ILE A 163 4.30 14.15 -8.18
C ILE A 163 4.89 14.15 -6.78
N ILE A 164 5.86 13.29 -6.49
CA ILE A 164 6.55 13.21 -5.20
C ILE A 164 7.34 14.48 -4.94
N ASP A 165 8.09 14.96 -5.93
CA ASP A 165 8.93 16.16 -5.80
C ASP A 165 8.09 17.43 -5.62
N LYS A 166 6.91 17.48 -6.24
CA LYS A 166 5.93 18.57 -6.06
C LYS A 166 5.13 18.49 -4.75
N GLY A 167 5.30 17.45 -3.96
CA GLY A 167 4.63 17.31 -2.66
C GLY A 167 3.17 16.86 -2.72
N TYR A 168 2.75 16.22 -3.80
CA TYR A 168 1.38 15.73 -3.94
C TYR A 168 1.12 14.39 -3.25
N VAL A 169 2.13 13.74 -2.68
CA VAL A 169 1.98 12.54 -1.87
C VAL A 169 2.24 12.85 -0.39
N LYS A 170 1.75 11.98 0.48
CA LYS A 170 2.00 12.05 1.92
C LYS A 170 3.08 11.06 2.32
N ILE A 171 3.89 11.47 3.30
CA ILE A 171 4.86 10.64 3.99
C ILE A 171 4.76 10.87 5.50
N VAL A 172 5.22 9.93 6.29
CA VAL A 172 5.35 10.14 7.74
C VAL A 172 6.52 11.08 8.00
N PHE A 173 6.31 12.07 8.87
CA PHE A 173 7.30 13.07 9.19
C PHE A 173 8.47 12.47 9.97
N LYS A 174 9.69 12.65 9.46
CA LYS A 174 10.94 12.14 10.04
C LYS A 174 12.05 13.17 9.89
N ASP A 175 13.05 13.09 10.78
CA ASP A 175 14.30 13.83 10.64
C ASP A 175 15.29 13.14 9.66
N LYS A 176 16.51 13.68 9.55
CA LYS A 176 17.59 13.15 8.70
C LYS A 176 18.11 11.79 9.15
N GLU A 177 17.99 11.48 10.43
CA GLU A 177 18.33 10.19 11.03
C GLU A 177 17.16 9.19 11.01
N TYR A 178 16.06 9.57 10.34
CA TYR A 178 14.82 8.77 10.20
C TYR A 178 14.03 8.53 11.49
N ASN A 179 14.26 9.34 12.55
CA ASN A 179 13.41 9.33 13.72
C ASN A 179 12.04 9.93 13.38
N ASN A 180 10.95 9.33 13.88
CA ASN A 180 9.63 9.90 13.73
C ASN A 180 9.51 11.20 14.53
N LEU A 181 8.93 12.23 13.93
CA LEU A 181 8.68 13.53 14.55
C LEU A 181 7.19 13.76 14.77
N ASP A 182 6.86 14.47 15.85
CA ASP A 182 5.53 14.98 16.09
C ASP A 182 5.29 16.33 15.36
N LYS A 183 4.10 16.90 15.50
CA LYS A 183 3.71 18.19 14.90
C LYS A 183 4.55 19.40 15.40
N ASN A 184 5.28 19.25 16.47
CA ASN A 184 6.17 20.28 17.07
C ASN A 184 7.63 20.03 16.74
N ASN A 185 7.95 19.13 15.81
CA ASN A 185 9.29 18.70 15.41
C ASN A 185 10.07 17.99 16.54
N LEU A 186 9.39 17.40 17.52
CA LEU A 186 10.01 16.65 18.60
C LEU A 186 10.08 15.16 18.23
N ILE A 187 11.22 14.53 18.54
CA ILE A 187 11.42 13.10 18.29
C ILE A 187 10.43 12.27 19.13
N ILE A 188 9.70 11.40 18.46
CA ILE A 188 8.82 10.42 19.08
C ILE A 188 9.61 9.13 19.29
N LYS A 189 9.90 8.80 20.56
CA LYS A 189 10.60 7.55 20.90
C LYS A 189 9.79 6.34 20.43
N GLU A 190 10.46 5.24 20.04
CA GLU A 190 9.80 4.02 19.56
C GLU A 190 8.74 3.51 20.56
N THR A 191 9.00 3.55 21.85
CA THR A 191 8.07 3.16 22.92
C THR A 191 6.80 4.03 22.98
N GLN A 192 6.80 5.20 22.36
CA GLN A 192 5.66 6.12 22.36
C GLN A 192 4.68 5.86 21.21
N TRP A 193 5.14 5.24 20.11
CA TRP A 193 4.29 5.01 18.94
C TRP A 193 4.14 3.52 18.55
N LYS A 194 5.19 2.71 18.67
CA LYS A 194 5.15 1.29 18.29
C LYS A 194 4.15 0.53 19.15
N GLY A 195 3.35 -0.31 18.54
CA GLY A 195 2.29 -1.05 19.21
C GLY A 195 1.03 -0.22 19.54
N LYS A 196 0.99 1.05 19.16
CA LYS A 196 -0.18 1.93 19.38
C LYS A 196 -0.81 2.29 18.05
N TRP A 197 -2.09 1.96 17.89
CA TRP A 197 -2.82 2.28 16.66
C TRP A 197 -2.91 3.78 16.41
N GLU A 198 -3.32 4.55 17.42
CA GLU A 198 -3.32 6.01 17.43
C GLU A 198 -2.13 6.49 18.25
N ASN A 199 -1.32 7.37 17.67
CA ASN A 199 -0.13 7.89 18.28
C ASN A 199 0.20 9.30 17.71
N GLN A 200 1.37 9.82 18.02
CA GLN A 200 1.77 11.18 17.64
C GLN A 200 2.44 11.28 16.27
N ARG A 201 2.62 10.17 15.54
CA ARG A 201 3.17 10.19 14.18
C ARG A 201 2.30 11.04 13.28
N TYR A 202 2.93 11.84 12.43
CA TYR A 202 2.29 12.91 11.70
C TYR A 202 2.62 12.82 10.21
N LEU A 203 1.66 13.20 9.35
CA LEU A 203 1.83 13.17 7.90
C LEU A 203 2.16 14.55 7.38
N ILE A 204 3.17 14.61 6.51
CA ILE A 204 3.56 15.82 5.77
C ILE A 204 3.49 15.57 4.27
N ASN A 205 3.54 16.63 3.48
CA ASN A 205 3.76 16.55 2.05
C ASN A 205 5.19 16.11 1.76
N SER A 206 5.40 15.32 0.73
CA SER A 206 6.70 14.74 0.39
C SER A 206 7.79 15.76 0.02
N ASN A 207 7.43 17.00 -0.31
CA ASN A 207 8.36 18.11 -0.58
C ASN A 207 8.55 19.04 0.63
N SER A 208 7.88 18.79 1.76
CA SER A 208 8.12 19.56 2.99
C SER A 208 9.56 19.36 3.42
N ALA A 209 10.22 20.47 3.79
CA ALA A 209 11.60 20.42 4.27
C ALA A 209 11.67 19.48 5.47
N ILE A 210 12.53 18.48 5.38
CA ILE A 210 12.98 17.74 6.55
C ILE A 210 13.72 18.75 7.40
N CYS A 211 13.33 18.94 8.66
CA CYS A 211 13.99 19.89 9.56
C CYS A 211 15.50 19.62 9.55
N GLU A 212 16.27 20.67 9.23
CA GLU A 212 17.72 20.66 9.26
C GLU A 212 18.27 20.49 10.67
#